data_7ffb0338cdeaf75204abe719224f758c
#
_entry.id   7ffb0338cdeaf75204abe719224f758c
#
_cell.length_a   1.000
_cell.length_b   1.000
_cell.length_c   1.000
_cell.angle_alpha   90.00
_cell.angle_beta   90.00
_cell.angle_gamma   90.00
#
_symmetry.space_group_name_H-M   'P 1'
#
loop_
_entity.id
_entity.type
_entity.pdbx_description
1 polymer ?
#
loop_
_entity_poly.entity_id
_entity_poly.type
_entity_poly.pdbx_seq_one_letter_code
_entity_poly.pdbx_strand_id
1 'polypeptide(L)'
;MSRTISHFHSISNVYLPTISCRFLLVSLNIDAILGEVTIRSRRRKLEQMTLGNGLSDAYTATLARLKAQKGEKSVLGLKALMWVVYSERPLRSQELCHALGVDIGSPDLDAENIPALRTLVSSCLGLVTVEASSSTVRLVHFTLQEHLSSDPTLFHSPHSTIAEVCLTYLNFRCIRDLSPTLYSAPETAPLLEYASVYWGGHTRRGMTENIKMLALRLLDGFDEHISAQILLLHSNRCSSGGPYFDCMEGPRGFTGLHGVAFLGIAGIVSTILEMKEWDVNASDCIGITALMWAAARGHEEVVKIFLGREDVNPDQADTKYGQTPLFWAVGRGHEGVVKMFLEREGVNPDQPDTKYGQTPLSWAAERGHEGMVKMLLEREGVNPDQPDTFYGRTPLSWAAKTGHEGIVKMLLEREGVNPNQPLPSRGRGLTPLSWAAVKGHEGIAKMLLEREGVNPGQADTKYGRTPLWWAAVKGHEGIVKMLLEQEGVNPDQADARYGRTPLSWAAEKGHAGIVKMLLEREGVSPDLCGWLRVGMRE
;
A
#
# COMPACT_ATOMS: atom_id res chain seq x y z
N MET A 1 -16.15 34.08 -19.63
CA MET A 1 -16.55 32.67 -19.81
C MET A 1 -16.19 31.71 -18.67
N SER A 2 -15.33 32.06 -17.68
CA SER A 2 -14.97 31.13 -16.60
C SER A 2 -15.89 31.18 -15.35
N ARG A 3 -16.79 32.14 -15.23
CA ARG A 3 -17.75 32.23 -14.10
C ARG A 3 -19.07 31.49 -14.30
N THR A 4 -19.38 31.10 -15.53
CA THR A 4 -20.63 30.38 -15.87
C THR A 4 -20.50 28.87 -15.75
N ILE A 5 -19.27 28.32 -15.81
CA ILE A 5 -19.02 26.87 -15.72
C ILE A 5 -19.03 26.39 -14.25
N SER A 6 -18.59 27.23 -13.30
CA SER A 6 -18.62 26.88 -11.87
C SER A 6 -20.05 26.85 -11.28
N HIS A 7 -20.97 27.60 -11.86
CA HIS A 7 -22.38 27.60 -11.43
C HIS A 7 -23.17 26.40 -11.93
N PHE A 8 -22.82 25.86 -13.12
CA PHE A 8 -23.44 24.63 -13.64
C PHE A 8 -22.98 23.37 -12.89
N HIS A 9 -21.72 23.31 -12.43
CA HIS A 9 -21.23 22.19 -11.60
C HIS A 9 -21.84 22.19 -10.19
N SER A 10 -22.12 23.35 -9.61
CA SER A 10 -22.79 23.48 -8.30
C SER A 10 -24.27 23.08 -8.36
N ILE A 11 -24.96 23.39 -9.46
CA ILE A 11 -26.38 23.06 -9.64
C ILE A 11 -26.59 21.58 -9.96
N SER A 12 -25.69 20.95 -10.73
CA SER A 12 -25.79 19.51 -11.04
C SER A 12 -25.53 18.60 -9.83
N ASN A 13 -24.65 19.00 -8.89
CA ASN A 13 -24.36 18.21 -7.70
C ASN A 13 -25.43 18.26 -6.60
N VAL A 14 -26.32 19.27 -6.62
CA VAL A 14 -27.40 19.42 -5.61
C VAL A 14 -28.74 18.88 -6.13
N TYR A 15 -29.01 18.97 -7.43
CA TYR A 15 -30.30 18.54 -8.00
C TYR A 15 -30.35 17.08 -8.44
N LEU A 16 -29.24 16.49 -8.90
CA LEU A 16 -29.18 15.07 -9.30
C LEU A 16 -29.46 14.10 -8.13
N PRO A 17 -28.89 14.29 -6.91
CA PRO A 17 -29.21 13.46 -5.77
C PRO A 17 -30.69 13.54 -5.37
N THR A 18 -31.29 14.73 -5.40
CA THR A 18 -32.71 14.93 -5.01
C THR A 18 -33.69 14.29 -5.98
N ILE A 19 -33.40 14.28 -7.27
CA ILE A 19 -34.23 13.62 -8.29
C ILE A 19 -34.12 12.10 -8.14
N SER A 20 -32.90 11.56 -8.00
CA SER A 20 -32.65 10.14 -7.77
C SER A 20 -33.35 9.63 -6.49
N CYS A 21 -33.28 10.39 -5.42
CA CYS A 21 -33.96 10.07 -4.16
C CYS A 21 -35.49 10.02 -4.30
N ARG A 22 -36.09 10.92 -5.08
CA ARG A 22 -37.54 10.91 -5.31
C ARG A 22 -38.01 9.72 -6.13
N PHE A 23 -37.28 9.34 -7.18
CA PHE A 23 -37.57 8.13 -7.95
C PHE A 23 -37.45 6.88 -7.11
N LEU A 24 -36.42 6.80 -6.28
CA LEU A 24 -36.20 5.69 -5.38
C LEU A 24 -37.34 5.56 -4.36
N LEU A 25 -37.80 6.67 -3.79
CA LEU A 25 -38.90 6.72 -2.84
C LEU A 25 -40.19 6.17 -3.44
N VAL A 26 -40.50 6.54 -4.68
CA VAL A 26 -41.64 6.03 -5.43
C VAL A 26 -41.46 4.55 -5.73
N SER A 27 -40.29 4.13 -6.21
CA SER A 27 -39.99 2.73 -6.54
C SER A 27 -40.15 1.80 -5.33
N LEU A 28 -39.62 2.18 -4.16
CA LEU A 28 -39.74 1.37 -2.93
C LEU A 28 -41.16 1.28 -2.37
N ASN A 29 -42.01 2.23 -2.68
CA ASN A 29 -43.39 2.31 -2.17
C ASN A 29 -44.46 2.05 -3.25
N ILE A 30 -44.06 1.63 -4.46
CA ILE A 30 -44.98 1.48 -5.58
C ILE A 30 -46.12 0.52 -5.27
N ASP A 31 -45.82 -0.59 -4.58
CA ASP A 31 -46.85 -1.57 -4.18
C ASP A 31 -47.85 -0.99 -3.15
N ALA A 32 -47.32 -0.17 -2.22
CA ALA A 32 -48.16 0.50 -1.22
C ALA A 32 -49.05 1.58 -1.87
N ILE A 33 -48.57 2.23 -2.93
CA ILE A 33 -49.33 3.23 -3.73
C ILE A 33 -50.37 2.53 -4.60
N LEU A 34 -50.00 1.44 -5.27
CA LEU A 34 -50.87 0.68 -6.15
C LEU A 34 -51.96 -0.09 -5.37
N GLY A 35 -51.69 -0.49 -4.11
CA GLY A 35 -52.64 -1.10 -3.21
C GLY A 35 -53.78 -0.16 -2.78
N GLU A 36 -53.62 1.16 -2.92
CA GLU A 36 -54.70 2.10 -2.63
C GLU A 36 -55.79 2.04 -3.73
N VAL A 37 -57.05 1.97 -3.31
CA VAL A 37 -58.21 1.66 -4.16
C VAL A 37 -58.58 2.86 -5.06
N THR A 38 -58.34 4.11 -4.63
CA THR A 38 -58.75 5.31 -5.38
C THR A 38 -57.55 6.18 -5.81
N ILE A 39 -57.71 6.93 -6.93
CA ILE A 39 -56.68 7.89 -7.37
C ILE A 39 -56.43 8.96 -6.32
N ARG A 40 -57.45 9.36 -5.56
CA ARG A 40 -57.33 10.35 -4.49
C ARG A 40 -56.52 9.81 -3.32
N SER A 41 -56.71 8.55 -2.91
CA SER A 41 -55.89 7.92 -1.86
C SER A 41 -54.44 7.70 -2.31
N ARG A 42 -54.23 7.31 -3.56
CA ARG A 42 -52.87 7.20 -4.15
C ARG A 42 -52.13 8.53 -4.16
N ARG A 43 -52.79 9.62 -4.56
CA ARG A 43 -52.19 10.97 -4.56
C ARG A 43 -51.88 11.42 -3.14
N ARG A 44 -52.80 11.25 -2.19
CA ARG A 44 -52.59 11.56 -0.78
C ARG A 44 -51.41 10.77 -0.18
N LYS A 45 -51.30 9.51 -0.53
CA LYS A 45 -50.19 8.65 -0.08
C LYS A 45 -48.85 9.16 -0.64
N LEU A 46 -48.81 9.55 -1.90
CA LEU A 46 -47.64 10.14 -2.55
C LEU A 46 -47.21 11.46 -1.87
N GLU A 47 -48.18 12.35 -1.59
CA GLU A 47 -47.93 13.61 -0.89
C GLU A 47 -47.42 13.38 0.54
N GLN A 48 -47.94 12.43 1.29
CA GLN A 48 -47.47 12.07 2.62
C GLN A 48 -46.04 11.56 2.59
N MET A 49 -45.63 10.79 1.57
CA MET A 49 -44.29 10.28 1.41
C MET A 49 -43.26 11.37 1.04
N THR A 50 -43.71 12.45 0.37
CA THR A 50 -42.84 13.57 0.00
C THR A 50 -42.68 14.62 1.10
N LEU A 51 -43.55 14.63 2.11
CA LEU A 51 -43.57 15.58 3.24
C LEU A 51 -42.90 15.05 4.52
N GLY A 52 -42.62 13.74 4.62
CA GLY A 52 -42.00 13.10 5.77
C GLY A 52 -40.47 13.00 5.71
N ASN A 53 -39.85 12.30 6.69
CA ASN A 53 -38.40 12.01 6.73
C ASN A 53 -37.91 11.16 5.54
N GLY A 54 -38.65 11.08 4.50
CA GLY A 54 -38.33 10.65 3.15
C GLY A 54 -37.83 9.21 3.05
N LEU A 55 -36.53 9.06 2.79
CA LEU A 55 -35.93 7.76 2.47
C LEU A 55 -35.81 6.85 3.68
N SER A 56 -35.54 7.38 4.87
CA SER A 56 -35.37 6.58 6.10
C SER A 56 -36.67 5.82 6.45
N ASP A 57 -37.82 6.50 6.38
CA ASP A 57 -39.11 5.87 6.65
C ASP A 57 -39.46 4.82 5.59
N ALA A 58 -39.13 5.09 4.31
CA ALA A 58 -39.31 4.13 3.23
C ALA A 58 -38.43 2.87 3.41
N TYR A 59 -37.20 3.04 3.86
CA TYR A 59 -36.29 1.92 4.19
C TYR A 59 -36.81 1.12 5.36
N THR A 60 -37.23 1.77 6.45
CA THR A 60 -37.83 1.12 7.62
C THR A 60 -39.08 0.31 7.25
N ALA A 61 -39.99 0.90 6.47
CA ALA A 61 -41.18 0.22 5.99
C ALA A 61 -40.85 -0.97 5.06
N THR A 62 -39.84 -0.83 4.20
CA THR A 62 -39.42 -1.91 3.29
C THR A 62 -38.74 -3.04 4.05
N LEU A 63 -37.90 -2.72 5.04
CA LEU A 63 -37.29 -3.72 5.94
C LEU A 63 -38.34 -4.45 6.76
N ALA A 64 -39.37 -3.77 7.27
CA ALA A 64 -40.48 -4.40 7.95
C ALA A 64 -41.23 -5.40 7.03
N ARG A 65 -41.50 -5.02 5.77
CA ARG A 65 -42.08 -5.90 4.75
C ARG A 65 -41.16 -7.09 4.44
N LEU A 66 -39.84 -6.85 4.35
CA LEU A 66 -38.87 -7.91 4.12
C LEU A 66 -38.86 -8.91 5.27
N LYS A 67 -38.86 -8.45 6.52
CA LYS A 67 -38.97 -9.30 7.72
C LYS A 67 -40.27 -10.08 7.79
N ALA A 68 -41.37 -9.54 7.25
CA ALA A 68 -42.70 -10.14 7.23
C ALA A 68 -42.93 -11.13 6.05
N GLN A 69 -41.95 -11.30 5.15
CA GLN A 69 -42.07 -12.31 4.07
C GLN A 69 -42.20 -13.71 4.63
N LYS A 70 -43.03 -14.54 3.96
CA LYS A 70 -43.24 -15.93 4.36
C LYS A 70 -42.07 -16.83 3.96
N GLY A 71 -41.78 -17.83 4.81
CA GLY A 71 -40.79 -18.87 4.56
C GLY A 71 -39.36 -18.31 4.54
N GLU A 72 -38.48 -18.89 3.73
CA GLU A 72 -37.06 -18.61 3.68
C GLU A 72 -36.71 -17.28 2.99
N LYS A 73 -37.65 -16.63 2.30
CA LYS A 73 -37.38 -15.37 1.59
C LYS A 73 -36.94 -14.23 2.52
N SER A 74 -37.51 -14.16 3.73
CA SER A 74 -37.10 -13.16 4.72
C SER A 74 -35.66 -13.37 5.15
N VAL A 75 -35.28 -14.60 5.45
CA VAL A 75 -33.91 -14.97 5.86
C VAL A 75 -32.91 -14.71 4.72
N LEU A 76 -33.25 -15.12 3.50
CA LEU A 76 -32.42 -14.91 2.31
C LEU A 76 -32.19 -13.43 2.04
N GLY A 77 -33.27 -12.61 2.09
CA GLY A 77 -33.17 -11.17 1.87
C GLY A 77 -32.31 -10.47 2.92
N LEU A 78 -32.45 -10.81 4.22
CA LEU A 78 -31.63 -10.26 5.28
C LEU A 78 -30.16 -10.69 5.17
N LYS A 79 -29.89 -11.97 4.90
CA LYS A 79 -28.52 -12.46 4.66
C LYS A 79 -27.88 -11.75 3.44
N ALA A 80 -28.63 -11.56 2.35
CA ALA A 80 -28.13 -10.85 1.17
C ALA A 80 -27.77 -9.39 1.49
N LEU A 81 -28.64 -8.67 2.21
CA LEU A 81 -28.34 -7.29 2.66
C LEU A 81 -27.12 -7.25 3.58
N MET A 82 -27.00 -8.17 4.52
CA MET A 82 -25.82 -8.28 5.39
C MET A 82 -24.54 -8.41 4.56
N TRP A 83 -24.51 -9.33 3.61
CA TRP A 83 -23.35 -9.51 2.72
C TRP A 83 -23.02 -8.26 1.92
N VAL A 84 -24.03 -7.61 1.30
CA VAL A 84 -23.80 -6.40 0.48
C VAL A 84 -23.30 -5.23 1.32
N VAL A 85 -23.74 -5.09 2.57
CA VAL A 85 -23.33 -4.00 3.48
C VAL A 85 -21.93 -4.21 4.05
N TYR A 86 -21.59 -5.44 4.45
CA TYR A 86 -20.40 -5.72 5.24
C TYR A 86 -19.25 -6.37 4.46
N SER A 87 -19.43 -6.64 3.16
CA SER A 87 -18.34 -7.14 2.32
C SER A 87 -17.25 -6.09 2.10
N GLU A 88 -16.00 -6.53 2.03
CA GLU A 88 -14.82 -5.66 1.81
C GLU A 88 -14.78 -5.04 0.40
N ARG A 89 -15.47 -5.63 -0.54
CA ARG A 89 -15.72 -5.12 -1.90
C ARG A 89 -17.09 -5.57 -2.38
N PRO A 90 -17.67 -4.89 -3.38
CA PRO A 90 -18.88 -5.36 -4.03
C PRO A 90 -18.70 -6.79 -4.57
N LEU A 91 -19.64 -7.67 -4.27
CA LEU A 91 -19.63 -9.05 -4.72
C LEU A 91 -20.27 -9.18 -6.11
N ARG A 92 -19.72 -10.07 -6.94
CA ARG A 92 -20.41 -10.51 -8.15
C ARG A 92 -21.62 -11.35 -7.78
N SER A 93 -22.62 -11.40 -8.67
CA SER A 93 -23.86 -12.13 -8.41
C SER A 93 -23.63 -13.60 -8.07
N GLN A 94 -22.71 -14.27 -8.76
CA GLN A 94 -22.34 -15.66 -8.49
C GLN A 94 -21.60 -15.82 -7.15
N GLU A 95 -20.71 -14.89 -6.81
CA GLU A 95 -20.03 -14.89 -5.50
C GLU A 95 -21.05 -14.84 -4.36
N LEU A 96 -22.03 -13.93 -4.46
CA LEU A 96 -23.07 -13.77 -3.44
C LEU A 96 -24.00 -14.98 -3.39
N CYS A 97 -24.40 -15.56 -4.54
CA CYS A 97 -25.23 -16.75 -4.55
C CYS A 97 -24.52 -17.94 -3.88
N HIS A 98 -23.23 -18.16 -4.18
CA HIS A 98 -22.44 -19.21 -3.51
C HIS A 98 -22.29 -18.94 -2.00
N ALA A 99 -22.00 -17.69 -1.61
CA ALA A 99 -21.91 -17.34 -0.19
C ALA A 99 -23.19 -17.63 0.60
N LEU A 100 -24.35 -17.41 -0.02
CA LEU A 100 -25.65 -17.67 0.58
C LEU A 100 -26.07 -19.14 0.58
N GLY A 101 -25.44 -19.97 -0.28
CA GLY A 101 -25.65 -21.41 -0.35
C GLY A 101 -24.75 -22.22 0.59
N VAL A 102 -23.80 -21.58 1.29
CA VAL A 102 -22.92 -22.29 2.24
C VAL A 102 -23.66 -22.63 3.52
N ASP A 103 -23.69 -23.90 3.85
CA ASP A 103 -24.07 -24.39 5.18
C ASP A 103 -22.83 -24.53 6.06
N ILE A 104 -22.78 -23.75 7.16
CA ILE A 104 -21.61 -23.69 8.04
C ILE A 104 -21.36 -25.09 8.65
N GLY A 105 -20.12 -25.58 8.44
CA GLY A 105 -19.68 -26.88 8.93
C GLY A 105 -19.97 -28.07 7.99
N SER A 106 -20.61 -27.84 6.83
CA SER A 106 -20.78 -28.89 5.81
C SER A 106 -19.43 -29.24 5.15
N PRO A 107 -19.25 -30.48 4.66
CA PRO A 107 -17.99 -30.90 4.02
C PRO A 107 -17.81 -30.40 2.59
N ASP A 108 -18.92 -30.08 1.91
CA ASP A 108 -18.96 -29.57 0.55
C ASP A 108 -20.17 -28.67 0.31
N LEU A 109 -20.15 -27.92 -0.78
CA LEU A 109 -21.25 -27.07 -1.21
C LEU A 109 -22.34 -27.94 -1.87
N ASP A 110 -23.53 -27.88 -1.33
CA ASP A 110 -24.70 -28.44 -2.00
C ASP A 110 -25.21 -27.46 -3.06
N ALA A 111 -25.17 -27.89 -4.32
CA ALA A 111 -25.60 -27.07 -5.45
C ALA A 111 -27.10 -26.71 -5.38
N GLU A 112 -27.93 -27.54 -4.72
CA GLU A 112 -29.36 -27.27 -4.54
C GLU A 112 -29.62 -26.15 -3.54
N ASN A 113 -28.68 -25.88 -2.63
CA ASN A 113 -28.75 -24.77 -1.67
C ASN A 113 -28.38 -23.41 -2.27
N ILE A 114 -27.83 -23.37 -3.49
CA ILE A 114 -27.42 -22.10 -4.12
C ILE A 114 -28.67 -21.37 -4.64
N PRO A 115 -29.03 -20.19 -4.07
CA PRO A 115 -30.23 -19.48 -4.50
C PRO A 115 -30.05 -18.92 -5.91
N ALA A 116 -31.10 -19.03 -6.74
CA ALA A 116 -31.12 -18.36 -8.03
C ALA A 116 -31.09 -16.83 -7.84
N LEU A 117 -30.31 -16.12 -8.67
CA LEU A 117 -30.16 -14.66 -8.59
C LEU A 117 -31.51 -13.92 -8.60
N ARG A 118 -32.48 -14.37 -9.41
CA ARG A 118 -33.83 -13.79 -9.45
C ARG A 118 -34.52 -13.89 -8.09
N THR A 119 -34.42 -15.04 -7.43
CA THR A 119 -35.01 -15.26 -6.11
C THR A 119 -34.35 -14.36 -5.08
N LEU A 120 -33.03 -14.25 -5.09
CA LEU A 120 -32.26 -13.38 -4.22
C LEU A 120 -32.70 -11.92 -4.34
N VAL A 121 -32.67 -11.35 -5.57
CA VAL A 121 -33.03 -9.94 -5.83
C VAL A 121 -34.50 -9.69 -5.45
N SER A 122 -35.41 -10.60 -5.78
CA SER A 122 -36.84 -10.46 -5.42
C SER A 122 -37.07 -10.50 -3.90
N SER A 123 -36.29 -11.29 -3.16
CA SER A 123 -36.37 -11.36 -1.69
C SER A 123 -35.92 -10.06 -1.02
N CYS A 124 -35.09 -9.24 -1.68
CA CYS A 124 -34.62 -7.95 -1.16
C CYS A 124 -35.59 -6.78 -1.43
N LEU A 125 -36.75 -7.01 -2.05
CA LEU A 125 -37.82 -6.03 -2.26
C LEU A 125 -37.33 -4.67 -2.86
N GLY A 126 -36.40 -4.70 -3.81
CA GLY A 126 -35.87 -3.51 -4.46
C GLY A 126 -34.77 -2.76 -3.68
N LEU A 127 -34.29 -3.30 -2.53
CA LEU A 127 -33.18 -2.70 -1.78
C LEU A 127 -31.80 -2.98 -2.40
N VAL A 128 -31.70 -3.98 -3.27
CA VAL A 128 -30.48 -4.31 -4.01
C VAL A 128 -30.72 -4.26 -5.52
N THR A 129 -29.66 -3.95 -6.26
CA THR A 129 -29.64 -3.94 -7.72
C THR A 129 -28.41 -4.71 -8.21
N VAL A 130 -28.49 -5.21 -9.45
CA VAL A 130 -27.36 -5.86 -10.13
C VAL A 130 -26.90 -4.94 -11.24
N GLU A 131 -25.65 -4.53 -11.19
CA GLU A 131 -25.03 -3.71 -12.23
C GLU A 131 -24.73 -4.57 -13.45
N ALA A 132 -25.33 -4.22 -14.59
CA ALA A 132 -25.26 -5.05 -15.80
C ALA A 132 -23.83 -5.20 -16.38
N SER A 133 -22.98 -4.17 -16.25
CA SER A 133 -21.62 -4.15 -16.80
C SER A 133 -20.63 -5.04 -16.03
N SER A 134 -20.76 -5.08 -14.69
CA SER A 134 -19.84 -5.79 -13.78
C SER A 134 -20.45 -7.03 -13.17
N SER A 135 -21.76 -7.26 -13.35
CA SER A 135 -22.54 -8.29 -12.66
C SER A 135 -22.43 -8.21 -11.14
N THR A 136 -22.10 -7.04 -10.57
CA THR A 136 -21.99 -6.86 -9.12
C THR A 136 -23.33 -6.51 -8.49
N VAL A 137 -23.55 -7.04 -7.29
CA VAL A 137 -24.72 -6.75 -6.46
C VAL A 137 -24.41 -5.56 -5.57
N ARG A 138 -25.26 -4.54 -5.61
CA ARG A 138 -25.10 -3.31 -4.82
C ARG A 138 -26.41 -2.90 -4.17
N LEU A 139 -26.31 -2.10 -3.11
CA LEU A 139 -27.47 -1.39 -2.58
C LEU A 139 -28.00 -0.40 -3.64
N VAL A 140 -29.31 -0.23 -3.66
CA VAL A 140 -29.96 0.68 -4.61
C VAL A 140 -29.53 2.14 -4.46
N HIS A 141 -29.09 2.53 -3.26
CA HIS A 141 -28.57 3.86 -2.96
C HIS A 141 -27.63 3.83 -1.76
N PHE A 142 -26.64 4.73 -1.70
CA PHE A 142 -25.64 4.78 -0.60
C PHE A 142 -26.27 5.12 0.76
N THR A 143 -27.32 5.95 0.82
CA THR A 143 -28.02 6.29 2.06
C THR A 143 -28.69 5.08 2.73
N LEU A 144 -28.96 4.00 1.97
CA LEU A 144 -29.43 2.75 2.53
C LEU A 144 -28.34 2.07 3.36
N GLN A 145 -27.07 2.18 2.94
CA GLN A 145 -25.95 1.65 3.73
C GLN A 145 -25.86 2.36 5.09
N GLU A 146 -25.96 3.69 5.10
CA GLU A 146 -25.98 4.48 6.34
C GLU A 146 -27.15 4.07 7.24
N HIS A 147 -28.34 3.92 6.65
CA HIS A 147 -29.54 3.48 7.38
C HIS A 147 -29.39 2.08 7.98
N LEU A 148 -28.86 1.11 7.21
CA LEU A 148 -28.65 -0.26 7.68
C LEU A 148 -27.53 -0.36 8.73
N SER A 149 -26.50 0.49 8.63
CA SER A 149 -25.39 0.55 9.59
C SER A 149 -25.77 1.27 10.89
N SER A 150 -26.81 2.10 10.90
CA SER A 150 -27.29 2.81 12.10
C SER A 150 -28.05 1.92 13.08
N ASP A 151 -28.52 0.77 12.65
CA ASP A 151 -29.18 -0.23 13.52
C ASP A 151 -28.27 -1.45 13.74
N PRO A 152 -27.45 -1.47 14.81
CA PRO A 152 -26.55 -2.60 15.09
C PRO A 152 -27.28 -3.90 15.45
N THR A 153 -28.60 -3.83 15.73
CA THR A 153 -29.40 -5.01 16.09
C THR A 153 -29.94 -5.74 14.86
N LEU A 154 -29.88 -5.12 13.68
CA LEU A 154 -30.43 -5.69 12.45
C LEU A 154 -29.67 -6.94 12.00
N PHE A 155 -28.35 -6.94 12.14
CA PHE A 155 -27.48 -8.04 11.75
C PHE A 155 -26.66 -8.51 12.96
N HIS A 156 -26.88 -9.73 13.38
CA HIS A 156 -26.14 -10.28 14.52
C HIS A 156 -24.76 -10.75 14.07
N SER A 157 -23.71 -10.13 14.61
CA SER A 157 -22.31 -10.49 14.34
C SER A 157 -21.98 -10.71 12.84
N PRO A 158 -22.20 -9.71 11.97
CA PRO A 158 -22.11 -9.92 10.52
C PRO A 158 -20.72 -10.37 10.07
N HIS A 159 -19.65 -9.82 10.65
CA HIS A 159 -18.29 -10.19 10.30
C HIS A 159 -17.95 -11.64 10.72
N SER A 160 -18.42 -12.10 11.88
CA SER A 160 -18.26 -13.50 12.29
C SER A 160 -18.96 -14.44 11.32
N THR A 161 -20.20 -14.13 10.94
CA THR A 161 -20.97 -14.94 9.98
C THR A 161 -20.26 -15.00 8.62
N ILE A 162 -19.77 -13.87 8.10
CA ILE A 162 -19.05 -13.83 6.82
C ILE A 162 -17.74 -14.63 6.91
N ALA A 163 -16.99 -14.50 8.01
CA ALA A 163 -15.74 -15.24 8.22
C ALA A 163 -16.01 -16.76 8.27
N GLU A 164 -17.04 -17.20 9.00
CA GLU A 164 -17.42 -18.61 9.10
C GLU A 164 -17.84 -19.19 7.74
N VAL A 165 -18.60 -18.44 6.94
CA VAL A 165 -18.97 -18.83 5.58
C VAL A 165 -17.72 -18.93 4.69
N CYS A 166 -16.85 -17.94 4.70
CA CYS A 166 -15.61 -17.96 3.91
C CYS A 166 -14.73 -19.15 4.28
N LEU A 167 -14.50 -19.37 5.58
CA LEU A 167 -13.67 -20.48 6.07
C LEU A 167 -14.28 -21.84 5.78
N THR A 168 -15.61 -21.99 5.92
CA THR A 168 -16.31 -23.23 5.54
C THR A 168 -16.13 -23.49 4.05
N TYR A 169 -16.32 -22.48 3.20
CA TYR A 169 -16.14 -22.60 1.75
C TYR A 169 -14.72 -23.03 1.38
N LEU A 170 -13.70 -22.43 2.02
CA LEU A 170 -12.31 -22.79 1.80
C LEU A 170 -11.96 -24.21 2.28
N ASN A 171 -12.69 -24.74 3.25
CA ASN A 171 -12.52 -26.08 3.76
C ASN A 171 -13.32 -27.16 3.00
N PHE A 172 -14.10 -26.81 1.97
CA PHE A 172 -14.77 -27.80 1.13
C PHE A 172 -13.76 -28.72 0.42
N ARG A 173 -14.08 -30.00 0.29
CA ARG A 173 -13.23 -30.98 -0.38
C ARG A 173 -12.92 -30.57 -1.80
N CYS A 174 -13.94 -30.14 -2.56
CA CYS A 174 -13.78 -29.66 -3.94
C CYS A 174 -12.85 -28.45 -4.06
N ILE A 175 -12.67 -27.65 -3.01
CA ILE A 175 -11.74 -26.52 -2.98
C ILE A 175 -10.34 -26.99 -2.56
N ARG A 176 -10.23 -27.86 -1.57
CA ARG A 176 -8.95 -28.41 -1.08
C ARG A 176 -8.25 -29.27 -2.15
N ASP A 177 -9.02 -29.91 -3.02
CA ASP A 177 -8.49 -30.74 -4.12
C ASP A 177 -8.02 -29.91 -5.33
N LEU A 178 -8.21 -28.56 -5.31
CA LEU A 178 -7.72 -27.69 -6.38
C LEU A 178 -6.19 -27.56 -6.33
N SER A 179 -5.58 -27.58 -7.51
CA SER A 179 -4.13 -27.38 -7.60
C SER A 179 -3.69 -26.02 -7.04
N PRO A 180 -2.69 -25.99 -6.13
CA PRO A 180 -2.15 -24.74 -5.58
C PRO A 180 -1.42 -23.87 -6.61
N THR A 181 -1.19 -24.37 -7.83
CA THR A 181 -0.50 -23.63 -8.90
C THR A 181 -1.44 -22.87 -9.84
N LEU A 182 -2.75 -22.91 -9.61
CA LEU A 182 -3.71 -22.16 -10.41
C LEU A 182 -3.55 -20.64 -10.20
N TYR A 183 -3.52 -19.89 -11.30
CA TYR A 183 -3.36 -18.42 -11.27
C TYR A 183 -4.69 -17.67 -11.08
N SER A 184 -5.82 -18.33 -11.14
CA SER A 184 -7.16 -17.74 -10.97
C SER A 184 -8.14 -18.76 -10.42
N ALA A 185 -9.17 -18.27 -9.72
CA ALA A 185 -10.27 -19.11 -9.27
C ALA A 185 -11.02 -19.70 -10.48
N PRO A 186 -11.34 -21.00 -10.49
CA PRO A 186 -12.16 -21.60 -11.53
C PRO A 186 -13.61 -21.07 -11.47
N GLU A 187 -14.32 -21.09 -12.61
CA GLU A 187 -15.70 -20.64 -12.70
C GLU A 187 -16.65 -21.42 -11.78
N THR A 188 -16.30 -22.67 -11.44
CA THR A 188 -17.03 -23.52 -10.52
C THR A 188 -16.91 -23.10 -9.05
N ALA A 189 -15.93 -22.23 -8.73
CA ALA A 189 -15.66 -21.76 -7.38
C ALA A 189 -15.61 -20.23 -7.30
N PRO A 190 -16.69 -19.51 -7.66
CA PRO A 190 -16.68 -18.05 -7.78
C PRO A 190 -16.34 -17.31 -6.49
N LEU A 191 -16.70 -17.84 -5.31
CA LEU A 191 -16.42 -17.20 -4.01
C LEU A 191 -14.95 -17.36 -3.57
N LEU A 192 -14.18 -18.23 -4.20
CA LEU A 192 -12.83 -18.62 -3.77
C LEU A 192 -11.86 -17.42 -3.63
N GLU A 193 -11.85 -16.50 -4.60
CA GLU A 193 -10.97 -15.33 -4.54
C GLU A 193 -11.34 -14.40 -3.36
N TYR A 194 -12.63 -14.12 -3.19
CA TYR A 194 -13.10 -13.31 -2.07
C TYR A 194 -12.79 -13.98 -0.73
N ALA A 195 -13.15 -15.25 -0.59
CA ALA A 195 -12.94 -15.98 0.65
C ALA A 195 -11.44 -16.03 1.01
N SER A 196 -10.53 -16.35 0.06
CA SER A 196 -9.09 -16.45 0.31
C SER A 196 -8.48 -15.14 0.81
N VAL A 197 -8.92 -13.99 0.28
CA VAL A 197 -8.30 -12.70 0.57
C VAL A 197 -8.89 -12.03 1.81
N TYR A 198 -10.21 -12.16 2.03
CA TYR A 198 -10.92 -11.29 2.98
C TYR A 198 -11.39 -11.97 4.26
N TRP A 199 -11.32 -13.31 4.38
CA TRP A 199 -11.72 -13.97 5.62
C TRP A 199 -10.99 -13.43 6.86
N GLY A 200 -9.69 -13.13 6.72
CA GLY A 200 -8.88 -12.58 7.81
C GLY A 200 -9.34 -11.20 8.26
N GLY A 201 -9.78 -10.34 7.34
CA GLY A 201 -10.34 -9.03 7.66
C GLY A 201 -11.61 -9.12 8.49
N HIS A 202 -12.50 -10.06 8.13
CA HIS A 202 -13.72 -10.34 8.88
C HIS A 202 -13.43 -10.98 10.24
N THR A 203 -12.49 -11.92 10.30
CA THR A 203 -12.06 -12.57 11.54
C THR A 203 -11.54 -11.58 12.57
N ARG A 204 -10.75 -10.58 12.16
CA ARG A 204 -10.24 -9.55 13.07
C ARG A 204 -11.33 -8.71 13.73
N ARG A 205 -12.49 -8.56 13.05
CA ARG A 205 -13.64 -7.79 13.58
C ARG A 205 -14.63 -8.64 14.39
N GLY A 206 -14.55 -9.97 14.29
CA GLY A 206 -15.50 -10.86 14.97
C GLY A 206 -14.96 -12.27 15.08
N MET A 207 -14.11 -12.52 16.08
CA MET A 207 -13.54 -13.83 16.36
C MET A 207 -14.53 -14.68 17.18
N THR A 208 -14.73 -15.93 16.76
CA THR A 208 -15.47 -16.97 17.51
C THR A 208 -14.63 -18.24 17.64
N GLU A 209 -14.97 -19.14 18.56
CA GLU A 209 -14.27 -20.43 18.67
C GLU A 209 -14.47 -21.28 17.39
N ASN A 210 -15.65 -21.19 16.76
CA ASN A 210 -15.90 -21.86 15.49
C ASN A 210 -14.98 -21.35 14.37
N ILE A 211 -14.77 -20.03 14.29
CA ILE A 211 -13.81 -19.42 13.36
C ILE A 211 -12.40 -19.96 13.60
N LYS A 212 -11.97 -20.06 14.86
CA LYS A 212 -10.64 -20.61 15.19
C LYS A 212 -10.50 -22.05 14.71
N MET A 213 -11.49 -22.91 14.97
CA MET A 213 -11.47 -24.32 14.53
C MET A 213 -11.42 -24.42 12.99
N LEU A 214 -12.26 -23.67 12.29
CA LEU A 214 -12.29 -23.66 10.82
C LEU A 214 -10.99 -23.13 10.22
N ALA A 215 -10.41 -22.09 10.83
CA ALA A 215 -9.14 -21.52 10.39
C ALA A 215 -7.98 -22.50 10.63
N LEU A 216 -7.88 -23.12 11.81
CA LEU A 216 -6.82 -24.12 12.08
C LEU A 216 -6.89 -25.29 11.10
N ARG A 217 -8.10 -25.75 10.75
CA ARG A 217 -8.27 -26.78 9.73
C ARG A 217 -7.82 -26.35 8.35
N LEU A 218 -8.07 -25.09 7.95
CA LEU A 218 -7.60 -24.53 6.68
C LEU A 218 -6.07 -24.39 6.64
N LEU A 219 -5.49 -23.99 7.78
CA LEU A 219 -4.06 -23.65 7.89
C LEU A 219 -3.15 -24.88 7.96
N ASP A 220 -3.73 -26.04 8.29
CA ASP A 220 -3.06 -27.33 8.20
C ASP A 220 -2.83 -27.70 6.73
N GLY A 221 -1.56 -27.72 6.29
CA GLY A 221 -1.15 -27.88 4.89
C GLY A 221 -1.48 -26.66 4.00
N PHE A 222 -1.41 -25.46 4.54
CA PHE A 222 -1.81 -24.23 3.83
C PHE A 222 -0.97 -23.94 2.58
N ASP A 223 0.30 -24.30 2.57
CA ASP A 223 1.20 -24.17 1.40
C ASP A 223 0.83 -25.10 0.22
N GLU A 224 0.02 -26.10 0.46
CA GLU A 224 -0.58 -26.96 -0.58
C GLU A 224 -1.99 -26.50 -0.96
N HIS A 225 -2.56 -25.51 -0.26
CA HIS A 225 -3.90 -25.03 -0.50
C HIS A 225 -3.91 -23.84 -1.48
N ILE A 226 -4.83 -23.86 -2.45
CA ILE A 226 -4.97 -22.80 -3.47
C ILE A 226 -5.11 -21.39 -2.88
N SER A 227 -5.69 -21.26 -1.67
CA SER A 227 -5.82 -19.94 -1.00
C SER A 227 -4.49 -19.27 -0.73
N ALA A 228 -3.43 -20.03 -0.45
CA ALA A 228 -2.10 -19.49 -0.27
C ALA A 228 -1.60 -18.80 -1.54
N GLN A 229 -1.75 -19.46 -2.69
CA GLN A 229 -1.40 -18.90 -3.99
C GLN A 229 -2.20 -17.64 -4.32
N ILE A 230 -3.53 -17.68 -4.12
CA ILE A 230 -4.40 -16.52 -4.36
C ILE A 230 -4.00 -15.34 -3.48
N LEU A 231 -3.70 -15.59 -2.19
CA LEU A 231 -3.28 -14.56 -1.25
C LEU A 231 -1.96 -13.89 -1.68
N LEU A 232 -0.98 -14.68 -2.11
CA LEU A 232 0.30 -14.20 -2.62
C LEU A 232 0.16 -13.42 -3.93
N LEU A 233 -0.65 -13.91 -4.88
CA LEU A 233 -0.94 -13.21 -6.13
C LEU A 233 -1.65 -11.87 -5.89
N HIS A 234 -2.59 -11.83 -4.94
CA HIS A 234 -3.25 -10.59 -4.55
C HIS A 234 -2.26 -9.58 -3.96
N SER A 235 -1.34 -10.04 -3.10
CA SER A 235 -0.27 -9.21 -2.56
C SER A 235 0.59 -8.55 -3.64
N ASN A 236 0.95 -9.30 -4.66
CA ASN A 236 1.78 -8.82 -5.77
C ASN A 236 1.05 -7.77 -6.64
N ARG A 237 -0.26 -7.88 -6.83
CA ARG A 237 -1.08 -6.89 -7.56
C ARG A 237 -1.18 -5.57 -6.82
N CYS A 238 -1.20 -5.58 -5.49
CA CYS A 238 -1.35 -4.38 -4.66
C CYS A 238 -0.04 -3.63 -4.40
N SER A 239 1.12 -4.23 -4.68
CA SER A 239 2.43 -3.61 -4.46
C SER A 239 3.30 -3.76 -5.71
N SER A 240 3.58 -2.64 -6.36
CA SER A 240 4.58 -2.58 -7.42
C SER A 240 5.96 -2.99 -6.86
N GLY A 241 6.40 -4.22 -7.16
CA GLY A 241 7.69 -4.73 -6.71
C GLY A 241 7.66 -5.67 -5.50
N GLY A 242 6.56 -6.39 -5.28
CA GLY A 242 6.53 -7.47 -4.29
C GLY A 242 7.53 -8.59 -4.64
N PRO A 243 8.11 -9.27 -3.63
CA PRO A 243 9.19 -10.26 -3.81
C PRO A 243 8.79 -11.51 -4.61
N TYR A 244 7.48 -11.78 -4.71
CA TYR A 244 6.95 -12.98 -5.38
C TYR A 244 6.78 -12.87 -6.91
N PHE A 245 7.18 -11.76 -7.53
CA PHE A 245 7.01 -11.59 -8.98
C PHE A 245 7.70 -12.68 -9.82
N ASP A 246 8.71 -13.37 -9.26
CA ASP A 246 9.50 -14.39 -9.95
C ASP A 246 9.25 -15.84 -9.48
N CYS A 247 8.41 -16.06 -8.45
CA CYS A 247 8.11 -17.42 -7.98
C CYS A 247 7.00 -18.07 -8.81
N MET A 248 7.38 -18.67 -9.93
CA MET A 248 6.49 -19.49 -10.77
C MET A 248 6.13 -20.86 -10.14
N GLU A 249 6.73 -21.20 -9.00
CA GLU A 249 6.69 -22.56 -8.43
C GLU A 249 5.58 -22.79 -7.40
N GLY A 250 4.69 -21.83 -7.17
CA GLY A 250 3.61 -21.95 -6.19
C GLY A 250 4.01 -21.50 -4.77
N PRO A 251 3.10 -21.67 -3.75
CA PRO A 251 3.28 -21.14 -2.40
C PRO A 251 4.13 -22.04 -1.49
N ARG A 252 5.11 -22.78 -2.02
CA ARG A 252 5.91 -23.74 -1.27
C ARG A 252 6.52 -23.14 -0.01
N GLY A 253 6.26 -23.77 1.14
CA GLY A 253 6.72 -23.32 2.44
C GLY A 253 5.98 -22.10 3.01
N PHE A 254 5.00 -21.56 2.30
CA PHE A 254 4.12 -20.53 2.83
C PHE A 254 3.06 -21.16 3.75
N THR A 255 3.51 -21.61 4.92
CA THR A 255 2.69 -22.36 5.89
C THR A 255 1.52 -21.56 6.45
N GLY A 256 0.67 -22.20 7.22
CA GLY A 256 -0.44 -21.54 7.90
C GLY A 256 -0.01 -20.39 8.82
N LEU A 257 1.15 -20.50 9.47
CA LEU A 257 1.70 -19.42 10.30
C LEU A 257 2.05 -18.19 9.47
N HIS A 258 2.61 -18.36 8.26
CA HIS A 258 2.82 -17.26 7.30
C HIS A 258 1.50 -16.62 6.88
N GLY A 259 0.49 -17.43 6.58
CA GLY A 259 -0.84 -16.97 6.16
C GLY A 259 -1.53 -16.10 7.22
N VAL A 260 -1.54 -16.53 8.48
CA VAL A 260 -2.19 -15.75 9.56
C VAL A 260 -1.38 -14.52 9.95
N ALA A 261 -0.06 -14.58 9.88
CA ALA A 261 0.82 -13.43 10.08
C ALA A 261 0.62 -12.39 8.98
N PHE A 262 0.54 -12.83 7.72
CA PHE A 262 0.19 -12.00 6.56
C PHE A 262 -1.19 -11.32 6.71
N LEU A 263 -2.19 -12.05 7.22
CA LEU A 263 -3.55 -11.55 7.45
C LEU A 263 -3.70 -10.74 8.74
N GLY A 264 -2.71 -10.78 9.64
CA GLY A 264 -2.72 -10.03 10.89
C GLY A 264 -3.71 -10.54 11.93
N ILE A 265 -3.91 -11.86 12.04
CA ILE A 265 -4.90 -12.47 12.93
C ILE A 265 -4.23 -12.91 14.24
N ALA A 266 -3.97 -11.95 15.12
CA ALA A 266 -3.22 -12.15 16.37
C ALA A 266 -3.76 -13.30 17.23
N GLY A 267 -5.07 -13.43 17.39
CA GLY A 267 -5.67 -14.50 18.19
C GLY A 267 -5.39 -15.90 17.66
N ILE A 268 -5.32 -16.09 16.32
CA ILE A 268 -4.98 -17.40 15.73
C ILE A 268 -3.46 -17.62 15.80
N VAL A 269 -2.65 -16.57 15.60
CA VAL A 269 -1.19 -16.66 15.77
C VAL A 269 -0.85 -17.16 17.19
N SER A 270 -1.45 -16.57 18.23
CA SER A 270 -1.24 -17.04 19.62
C SER A 270 -1.63 -18.50 19.80
N THR A 271 -2.78 -18.91 19.28
CA THR A 271 -3.25 -20.31 19.39
C THR A 271 -2.29 -21.29 18.70
N ILE A 272 -1.81 -20.96 17.49
CA ILE A 272 -0.85 -21.81 16.75
C ILE A 272 0.47 -21.93 17.52
N LEU A 273 0.98 -20.83 18.06
CA LEU A 273 2.25 -20.81 18.78
C LEU A 273 2.18 -21.54 20.14
N GLU A 274 0.99 -21.68 20.73
CA GLU A 274 0.76 -22.50 21.94
C GLU A 274 0.81 -24.00 21.64
N MET A 275 0.45 -24.43 20.42
CA MET A 275 0.43 -25.83 20.01
C MET A 275 1.82 -26.48 19.91
N LYS A 276 2.91 -25.69 19.84
CA LYS A 276 4.32 -26.14 19.76
C LYS A 276 4.69 -27.05 18.58
N GLU A 277 3.78 -27.26 17.65
CA GLU A 277 3.98 -28.11 16.46
C GLU A 277 4.55 -27.31 15.29
N TRP A 278 4.58 -25.98 15.39
CA TRP A 278 4.96 -25.08 14.32
C TRP A 278 6.33 -24.47 14.56
N ASP A 279 7.22 -24.58 13.56
CA ASP A 279 8.48 -23.84 13.58
C ASP A 279 8.21 -22.34 13.38
N VAL A 280 8.43 -21.56 14.43
CA VAL A 280 8.19 -20.12 14.45
C VAL A 280 9.13 -19.34 13.50
N ASN A 281 10.30 -19.91 13.20
CA ASN A 281 11.30 -19.35 12.31
C ASN A 281 11.27 -20.00 10.91
N ALA A 282 10.28 -20.85 10.63
CA ALA A 282 10.12 -21.43 9.30
C ALA A 282 10.10 -20.33 8.24
N SER A 283 10.72 -20.59 7.13
CA SER A 283 10.76 -19.69 5.98
C SER A 283 10.16 -20.34 4.74
N ASP A 284 9.56 -19.54 3.90
CA ASP A 284 9.07 -19.97 2.60
C ASP A 284 10.20 -20.17 1.58
N CYS A 285 9.87 -20.49 0.32
CA CYS A 285 10.83 -20.78 -0.74
C CYS A 285 11.83 -19.65 -1.07
N ILE A 286 11.57 -18.43 -0.60
CA ILE A 286 12.46 -17.26 -0.76
C ILE A 286 13.01 -16.73 0.56
N GLY A 287 12.88 -17.52 1.62
CA GLY A 287 13.43 -17.21 2.93
C GLY A 287 12.63 -16.23 3.77
N ILE A 288 11.39 -15.91 3.39
CA ILE A 288 10.54 -14.99 4.16
C ILE A 288 9.89 -15.76 5.31
N THR A 289 10.01 -15.23 6.55
CA THR A 289 9.38 -15.77 7.75
C THR A 289 8.02 -15.16 8.01
N ALA A 290 7.24 -15.79 8.90
CA ALA A 290 5.95 -15.24 9.34
C ALA A 290 6.10 -13.84 9.98
N LEU A 291 7.18 -13.63 10.76
CA LEU A 291 7.50 -12.32 11.33
C LEU A 291 7.76 -11.26 10.27
N MET A 292 8.45 -11.60 9.17
CA MET A 292 8.65 -10.67 8.05
C MET A 292 7.33 -10.28 7.39
N TRP A 293 6.42 -11.22 7.20
CA TRP A 293 5.09 -10.93 6.67
C TRP A 293 4.30 -9.99 7.57
N ALA A 294 4.29 -10.25 8.88
CA ALA A 294 3.64 -9.37 9.84
C ALA A 294 4.25 -7.96 9.83
N ALA A 295 5.58 -7.87 9.80
CA ALA A 295 6.33 -6.62 9.74
C ALA A 295 6.05 -5.82 8.45
N ALA A 296 6.08 -6.51 7.30
CA ALA A 296 5.80 -5.91 5.99
C ALA A 296 4.36 -5.40 5.83
N ARG A 297 3.43 -5.93 6.63
CA ARG A 297 2.00 -5.56 6.62
C ARG A 297 1.62 -4.59 7.73
N GLY A 298 2.52 -4.29 8.66
CA GLY A 298 2.27 -3.39 9.78
C GLY A 298 1.34 -3.97 10.86
N HIS A 299 1.34 -5.30 11.02
CA HIS A 299 0.49 -5.96 12.00
C HIS A 299 1.13 -5.95 13.40
N GLU A 300 1.06 -4.81 14.08
CA GLU A 300 1.73 -4.55 15.36
C GLU A 300 1.45 -5.62 16.42
N GLU A 301 0.19 -6.02 16.59
CA GLU A 301 -0.17 -7.04 17.58
C GLU A 301 0.49 -8.39 17.29
N VAL A 302 0.56 -8.79 16.02
CA VAL A 302 1.23 -10.03 15.61
C VAL A 302 2.74 -9.93 15.80
N VAL A 303 3.34 -8.81 15.40
CA VAL A 303 4.78 -8.54 15.62
C VAL A 303 5.10 -8.59 17.12
N LYS A 304 4.27 -8.00 17.97
CA LYS A 304 4.43 -8.04 19.43
C LYS A 304 4.42 -9.46 19.98
N ILE A 305 3.53 -10.32 19.49
CA ILE A 305 3.47 -11.73 19.89
C ILE A 305 4.78 -12.45 19.52
N PHE A 306 5.27 -12.29 18.30
CA PHE A 306 6.55 -12.88 17.88
C PHE A 306 7.73 -12.34 18.69
N LEU A 307 7.83 -11.01 18.81
CA LEU A 307 8.94 -10.38 19.53
C LEU A 307 8.92 -10.65 21.04
N GLY A 308 7.81 -11.05 21.62
CA GLY A 308 7.70 -11.48 23.02
C GLY A 308 8.25 -12.88 23.30
N ARG A 309 8.66 -13.64 22.28
CA ARG A 309 9.19 -15.01 22.40
C ARG A 309 10.72 -15.02 22.31
N GLU A 310 11.35 -15.88 23.08
CA GLU A 310 12.82 -16.05 23.07
C GLU A 310 13.30 -16.91 21.89
N ASP A 311 12.45 -17.84 21.41
CA ASP A 311 12.76 -18.76 20.31
C ASP A 311 12.62 -18.13 18.90
N VAL A 312 12.14 -16.89 18.80
CA VAL A 312 12.03 -16.12 17.55
C VAL A 312 13.36 -15.45 17.22
N ASN A 313 13.86 -15.69 16.02
CA ASN A 313 14.99 -14.93 15.45
C ASN A 313 14.50 -13.64 14.78
N PRO A 314 14.65 -12.46 15.38
CA PRO A 314 14.15 -11.21 14.84
C PRO A 314 14.98 -10.67 13.66
N ASP A 315 16.20 -11.19 13.47
CA ASP A 315 17.14 -10.74 12.43
C ASP A 315 17.32 -11.77 11.31
N GLN A 316 16.50 -12.83 11.29
CA GLN A 316 16.54 -13.78 10.16
C GLN A 316 16.28 -13.03 8.86
N ALA A 317 17.22 -13.09 7.93
CA ALA A 317 17.11 -12.40 6.65
C ALA A 317 16.50 -13.29 5.57
N ASP A 318 15.74 -12.73 4.62
CA ASP A 318 15.28 -13.45 3.44
C ASP A 318 16.46 -13.89 2.56
N THR A 319 16.29 -14.97 1.80
CA THR A 319 17.36 -15.53 0.96
C THR A 319 17.54 -14.81 -0.37
N LYS A 320 16.55 -14.00 -0.78
CA LYS A 320 16.55 -13.33 -2.08
C LYS A 320 17.32 -12.01 -2.07
N TYR A 321 17.12 -11.23 -1.02
CA TYR A 321 17.70 -9.89 -0.89
C TYR A 321 18.50 -9.70 0.40
N GLY A 322 18.46 -10.66 1.34
CA GLY A 322 19.10 -10.56 2.64
C GLY A 322 18.45 -9.51 3.54
N GLN A 323 17.17 -9.24 3.35
CA GLN A 323 16.42 -8.23 4.10
C GLN A 323 15.86 -8.83 5.39
N THR A 324 16.08 -8.15 6.52
CA THR A 324 15.52 -8.54 7.83
C THR A 324 14.06 -8.09 7.98
N PRO A 325 13.32 -8.60 9.00
CA PRO A 325 11.98 -8.10 9.32
C PRO A 325 11.94 -6.59 9.57
N LEU A 326 12.96 -6.02 10.24
CA LEU A 326 13.11 -4.58 10.42
C LEU A 326 13.22 -3.85 9.08
N PHE A 327 14.04 -4.37 8.16
CA PHE A 327 14.19 -3.80 6.83
C PHE A 327 12.86 -3.78 6.06
N TRP A 328 12.07 -4.84 6.17
CA TRP A 328 10.73 -4.92 5.56
C TRP A 328 9.76 -3.88 6.16
N ALA A 329 9.77 -3.70 7.49
CA ALA A 329 8.95 -2.69 8.17
C ALA A 329 9.30 -1.27 7.73
N VAL A 330 10.59 -0.95 7.67
CA VAL A 330 11.10 0.35 7.18
C VAL A 330 10.71 0.57 5.71
N GLY A 331 10.90 -0.43 4.87
CA GLY A 331 10.59 -0.34 3.44
C GLY A 331 9.12 -0.08 3.13
N ARG A 332 8.23 -0.42 4.05
CA ARG A 332 6.77 -0.26 3.93
C ARG A 332 6.19 0.92 4.71
N GLY A 333 6.99 1.61 5.52
CA GLY A 333 6.55 2.78 6.25
C GLY A 333 5.82 2.48 7.57
N HIS A 334 6.04 1.33 8.20
CA HIS A 334 5.33 0.92 9.42
C HIS A 334 6.07 1.36 10.69
N GLU A 335 5.91 2.62 11.07
CA GLU A 335 6.63 3.24 12.22
C GLU A 335 6.43 2.51 13.55
N GLY A 336 5.19 2.09 13.87
CA GLY A 336 4.91 1.36 15.10
C GLY A 336 5.67 0.03 15.18
N VAL A 337 5.74 -0.70 14.06
CA VAL A 337 6.52 -1.95 13.96
C VAL A 337 8.02 -1.69 14.07
N VAL A 338 8.55 -0.67 13.39
CA VAL A 338 9.97 -0.27 13.49
C VAL A 338 10.34 0.02 14.95
N LYS A 339 9.50 0.79 15.65
CA LYS A 339 9.71 1.08 17.07
C LYS A 339 9.82 -0.19 17.92
N MET A 340 8.93 -1.17 17.71
CA MET A 340 8.96 -2.45 18.45
C MET A 340 10.27 -3.21 18.21
N PHE A 341 10.78 -3.25 16.98
CA PHE A 341 12.07 -3.88 16.69
C PHE A 341 13.22 -3.16 17.37
N LEU A 342 13.21 -1.82 17.35
CA LEU A 342 14.26 -1.02 17.96
C LEU A 342 14.25 -1.06 19.51
N GLU A 343 13.10 -1.33 20.13
CA GLU A 343 12.98 -1.50 21.58
C GLU A 343 13.44 -2.90 22.05
N ARG A 344 13.46 -3.90 21.15
CA ARG A 344 13.91 -5.26 21.52
C ARG A 344 15.43 -5.33 21.58
N GLU A 345 15.96 -5.89 22.69
CA GLU A 345 17.38 -6.22 22.81
C GLU A 345 17.77 -7.30 21.80
N GLY A 346 18.99 -7.22 21.27
CA GLY A 346 19.55 -8.20 20.35
C GLY A 346 19.19 -7.99 18.87
N VAL A 347 18.29 -7.06 18.52
CA VAL A 347 18.02 -6.71 17.13
C VAL A 347 19.15 -5.86 16.55
N ASN A 348 19.67 -6.27 15.39
CA ASN A 348 20.66 -5.51 14.65
C ASN A 348 20.01 -4.47 13.73
N PRO A 349 20.02 -3.17 14.07
CA PRO A 349 19.37 -2.13 13.27
C PRO A 349 20.13 -1.77 11.99
N ASP A 350 21.39 -2.19 11.88
CA ASP A 350 22.28 -1.81 10.76
C ASP A 350 22.54 -2.94 9.77
N GLN A 351 21.84 -4.07 9.88
CA GLN A 351 22.07 -5.19 8.96
C GLN A 351 21.72 -4.78 7.52
N PRO A 352 22.72 -4.76 6.61
CA PRO A 352 22.46 -4.34 5.23
C PRO A 352 21.84 -5.48 4.42
N ASP A 353 21.07 -5.12 3.38
CA ASP A 353 20.63 -6.08 2.39
C ASP A 353 21.82 -6.63 1.56
N THR A 354 21.67 -7.84 1.02
CA THR A 354 22.75 -8.49 0.24
C THR A 354 22.79 -8.01 -1.23
N LYS A 355 21.72 -7.38 -1.71
CA LYS A 355 21.60 -6.97 -3.12
C LYS A 355 22.32 -5.65 -3.40
N TYR A 356 22.10 -4.68 -2.55
CA TYR A 356 22.64 -3.33 -2.70
C TYR A 356 23.59 -2.94 -1.56
N GLY A 357 23.57 -3.68 -0.45
CA GLY A 357 24.28 -3.34 0.79
C GLY A 357 23.68 -2.12 1.48
N GLN A 358 22.41 -1.84 1.24
CA GLN A 358 21.70 -0.74 1.90
C GLN A 358 21.31 -1.16 3.32
N THR A 359 21.52 -0.26 4.29
CA THR A 359 21.01 -0.41 5.65
C THR A 359 19.55 0.05 5.75
N PRO A 360 18.80 -0.34 6.80
CA PRO A 360 17.48 0.23 7.07
C PRO A 360 17.46 1.76 7.09
N LEU A 361 18.50 2.40 7.65
CA LEU A 361 18.65 3.85 7.66
C LEU A 361 18.79 4.43 6.26
N SER A 362 19.63 3.83 5.40
CA SER A 362 19.79 4.25 4.00
C SER A 362 18.48 4.17 3.22
N TRP A 363 17.72 3.09 3.45
CA TRP A 363 16.43 2.89 2.81
C TRP A 363 15.37 3.88 3.29
N ALA A 364 15.30 4.14 4.61
CA ALA A 364 14.42 5.16 5.18
C ALA A 364 14.73 6.56 4.62
N ALA A 365 16.04 6.87 4.48
CA ALA A 365 16.49 8.14 3.93
C ALA A 365 16.16 8.29 2.43
N GLU A 366 16.28 7.22 1.64
CA GLU A 366 15.87 7.22 0.23
C GLU A 366 14.37 7.44 0.05
N ARG A 367 13.54 6.87 0.94
CA ARG A 367 12.07 6.90 0.87
C ARG A 367 11.43 8.13 1.53
N GLY A 368 12.17 8.91 2.30
CA GLY A 368 11.66 10.10 2.96
C GLY A 368 10.90 9.83 4.26
N HIS A 369 11.19 8.71 4.93
CA HIS A 369 10.52 8.33 6.18
C HIS A 369 11.18 9.01 7.39
N GLU A 370 10.91 10.31 7.60
CA GLU A 370 11.55 11.14 8.62
C GLU A 370 11.41 10.57 10.04
N GLY A 371 10.23 10.10 10.43
CA GLY A 371 9.98 9.51 11.75
C GLY A 371 10.87 8.29 12.00
N MET A 372 11.04 7.42 10.99
CA MET A 372 11.91 6.24 11.09
C MET A 372 13.38 6.60 11.12
N VAL A 373 13.82 7.56 10.29
CA VAL A 373 15.20 8.06 10.33
C VAL A 373 15.53 8.56 11.74
N LYS A 374 14.63 9.32 12.35
CA LYS A 374 14.82 9.81 13.72
C LYS A 374 14.97 8.66 14.72
N MET A 375 14.04 7.67 14.70
CA MET A 375 14.09 6.51 15.59
C MET A 375 15.36 5.68 15.40
N LEU A 376 15.79 5.43 14.16
CA LEU A 376 17.02 4.70 13.86
C LEU A 376 18.24 5.47 14.34
N LEU A 377 18.31 6.78 14.14
CA LEU A 377 19.43 7.60 14.63
C LEU A 377 19.50 7.71 16.16
N GLU A 378 18.39 7.58 16.87
CA GLU A 378 18.36 7.56 18.35
C GLU A 378 18.83 6.22 18.93
N ARG A 379 18.86 5.14 18.14
CA ARG A 379 19.32 3.82 18.59
C ARG A 379 20.84 3.76 18.62
N GLU A 380 21.40 3.29 19.76
CA GLU A 380 22.83 3.01 19.86
C GLU A 380 23.23 1.91 18.88
N GLY A 381 24.43 2.04 18.28
CA GLY A 381 24.99 1.07 17.33
C GLY A 381 24.62 1.31 15.88
N VAL A 382 23.72 2.26 15.57
CA VAL A 382 23.44 2.64 14.17
C VAL A 382 24.55 3.53 13.61
N ASN A 383 25.15 3.09 12.49
CA ASN A 383 26.14 3.87 11.77
C ASN A 383 25.44 4.82 10.78
N PRO A 384 25.39 6.14 11.05
CA PRO A 384 24.69 7.09 10.18
C PRO A 384 25.38 7.32 8.84
N ASP A 385 26.62 6.83 8.69
CA ASP A 385 27.45 7.07 7.51
C ASP A 385 27.81 5.79 6.74
N GLN A 386 27.11 4.68 7.02
CA GLN A 386 27.33 3.39 6.34
C GLN A 386 26.99 3.47 4.85
N PRO A 387 27.99 3.32 3.95
CA PRO A 387 27.72 3.36 2.52
C PRO A 387 27.13 2.03 2.03
N ASP A 388 26.22 2.07 1.05
CA ASP A 388 25.79 0.89 0.32
C ASP A 388 26.94 0.29 -0.52
N THR A 389 26.92 -1.04 -0.71
CA THR A 389 28.02 -1.73 -1.41
C THR A 389 27.93 -1.60 -2.94
N PHE A 390 26.77 -1.27 -3.49
CA PHE A 390 26.56 -1.23 -4.94
C PHE A 390 26.92 0.13 -5.54
N TYR A 391 26.44 1.21 -4.92
CA TYR A 391 26.70 2.57 -5.37
C TYR A 391 27.67 3.31 -4.46
N GLY A 392 27.91 2.83 -3.24
CA GLY A 392 28.70 3.47 -2.19
C GLY A 392 28.02 4.69 -1.56
N ARG A 393 26.69 4.79 -1.66
CA ARG A 393 25.93 5.93 -1.15
C ARG A 393 25.67 5.79 0.32
N THR A 394 25.95 6.86 1.07
CA THR A 394 25.54 7.00 2.46
C THR A 394 24.06 7.39 2.57
N PRO A 395 23.42 7.26 3.76
CA PRO A 395 22.09 7.80 4.01
C PRO A 395 21.94 9.27 3.61
N LEU A 396 22.97 10.10 3.90
CA LEU A 396 22.99 11.51 3.49
C LEU A 396 23.01 11.69 1.96
N SER A 397 23.75 10.86 1.24
CA SER A 397 23.77 10.88 -0.23
C SER A 397 22.42 10.49 -0.83
N TRP A 398 21.72 9.53 -0.22
CA TRP A 398 20.38 9.14 -0.63
C TRP A 398 19.36 10.25 -0.39
N ALA A 399 19.33 10.84 0.82
CA ALA A 399 18.44 11.96 1.14
C ALA A 399 18.69 13.18 0.24
N ALA A 400 19.96 13.52 -0.01
CA ALA A 400 20.32 14.63 -0.91
C ALA A 400 19.90 14.38 -2.37
N LYS A 401 19.99 13.14 -2.86
CA LYS A 401 19.55 12.75 -4.21
C LYS A 401 18.04 12.81 -4.38
N THR A 402 17.28 12.43 -3.35
CA THR A 402 15.82 12.33 -3.42
C THR A 402 15.08 13.58 -2.97
N GLY A 403 15.78 14.55 -2.35
CA GLY A 403 15.21 15.85 -2.00
C GLY A 403 14.59 15.94 -0.61
N HIS A 404 14.95 15.04 0.30
CA HIS A 404 14.37 14.99 1.65
C HIS A 404 15.12 15.91 2.63
N GLU A 405 14.75 17.21 2.63
CA GLU A 405 15.43 18.26 3.41
C GLU A 405 15.44 17.99 4.92
N GLY A 406 14.32 17.53 5.50
CA GLY A 406 14.23 17.20 6.91
C GLY A 406 15.22 16.11 7.32
N ILE A 407 15.39 15.08 6.47
CA ILE A 407 16.36 13.99 6.71
C ILE A 407 17.79 14.47 6.57
N VAL A 408 18.09 15.30 5.55
CA VAL A 408 19.42 15.91 5.39
C VAL A 408 19.80 16.68 6.65
N LYS A 409 18.87 17.49 7.18
CA LYS A 409 19.09 18.26 8.41
C LYS A 409 19.40 17.34 9.59
N MET A 410 18.56 16.30 9.83
CA MET A 410 18.76 15.34 10.93
C MET A 410 20.12 14.62 10.84
N LEU A 411 20.53 14.22 9.63
CA LEU A 411 21.82 13.56 9.42
C LEU A 411 23.01 14.52 9.63
N LEU A 412 22.90 15.76 9.17
CA LEU A 412 23.96 16.77 9.36
C LEU A 412 24.13 17.20 10.84
N GLU A 413 23.09 17.08 11.65
CA GLU A 413 23.15 17.35 13.10
C GLU A 413 23.84 16.23 13.89
N ARG A 414 24.04 15.05 13.28
CA ARG A 414 24.72 13.93 13.95
C ARG A 414 26.23 14.03 13.86
N GLU A 415 26.89 13.72 14.96
CA GLU A 415 28.35 13.53 14.98
C GLU A 415 28.73 12.30 14.16
N GLY A 416 29.88 12.34 13.47
CA GLY A 416 30.41 11.23 12.68
C GLY A 416 29.88 11.12 11.25
N VAL A 417 28.92 11.95 10.84
CA VAL A 417 28.48 11.99 9.42
C VAL A 417 29.48 12.79 8.59
N ASN A 418 30.03 12.13 7.56
CA ASN A 418 30.93 12.78 6.60
C ASN A 418 30.13 13.38 5.41
N PRO A 419 29.98 14.71 5.34
CA PRO A 419 29.20 15.35 4.27
C PRO A 419 29.89 15.32 2.90
N ASN A 420 31.16 14.91 2.87
CA ASN A 420 31.97 14.86 1.67
C ASN A 420 32.22 13.43 1.16
N GLN A 421 31.59 12.42 1.77
CA GLN A 421 31.85 11.02 1.40
C GLN A 421 31.67 10.80 -0.10
N PRO A 422 32.77 10.57 -0.85
CA PRO A 422 32.68 10.29 -2.26
C PRO A 422 32.26 8.83 -2.47
N LEU A 423 31.50 8.56 -3.50
CA LEU A 423 31.13 7.20 -3.87
C LEU A 423 32.36 6.42 -4.33
N PRO A 424 32.53 5.14 -3.95
CA PRO A 424 33.57 4.29 -4.51
C PRO A 424 33.41 4.10 -6.03
N SER A 425 34.45 3.61 -6.67
CA SER A 425 34.69 3.58 -8.11
C SER A 425 33.63 2.92 -9.02
N ARG A 426 32.66 2.18 -8.48
CA ARG A 426 31.51 1.66 -9.27
C ARG A 426 30.40 2.69 -9.49
N GLY A 427 30.29 3.71 -8.62
CA GLY A 427 29.42 4.87 -8.80
C GLY A 427 30.13 5.99 -9.57
N ARG A 428 29.45 7.14 -9.74
CA ARG A 428 30.07 8.33 -10.35
C ARG A 428 30.95 9.14 -9.39
N GLY A 429 31.08 8.72 -8.12
CA GLY A 429 31.83 9.44 -7.10
C GLY A 429 31.21 10.77 -6.67
N LEU A 430 29.91 10.90 -6.80
CA LEU A 430 29.16 12.12 -6.47
C LEU A 430 29.03 12.30 -4.97
N THR A 431 29.39 13.45 -4.44
CA THR A 431 29.13 13.86 -3.06
C THR A 431 27.63 14.15 -2.84
N PRO A 432 27.14 14.25 -1.59
CA PRO A 432 25.79 14.75 -1.31
C PRO A 432 25.50 16.10 -1.97
N LEU A 433 26.44 17.04 -1.93
CA LEU A 433 26.32 18.34 -2.59
C LEU A 433 26.23 18.22 -4.12
N SER A 434 27.01 17.32 -4.73
CA SER A 434 26.89 17.02 -6.16
C SER A 434 25.52 16.46 -6.53
N TRP A 435 24.92 15.61 -5.68
CA TRP A 435 23.57 15.10 -5.89
C TRP A 435 22.52 16.21 -5.82
N ALA A 436 22.59 17.10 -4.82
CA ALA A 436 21.73 18.27 -4.72
C ALA A 436 21.86 19.14 -5.99
N ALA A 437 23.09 19.35 -6.48
CA ALA A 437 23.38 20.10 -7.71
C ALA A 437 22.82 19.42 -8.97
N VAL A 438 22.91 18.10 -9.10
CA VAL A 438 22.34 17.32 -10.23
C VAL A 438 20.81 17.42 -10.27
N LYS A 439 20.17 17.43 -9.09
CA LYS A 439 18.71 17.36 -8.95
C LYS A 439 18.02 18.71 -8.78
N GLY A 440 18.76 19.77 -8.50
CA GLY A 440 18.23 21.11 -8.31
C GLY A 440 17.63 21.35 -6.92
N HIS A 441 18.08 20.60 -5.92
CA HIS A 441 17.58 20.74 -4.54
C HIS A 441 18.30 21.90 -3.83
N GLU A 442 17.82 23.14 -4.05
CA GLU A 442 18.45 24.37 -3.55
C GLU A 442 18.51 24.43 -2.03
N GLY A 443 17.45 24.04 -1.32
CA GLY A 443 17.42 24.00 0.13
C GLY A 443 18.48 23.06 0.71
N ILE A 444 18.66 21.87 0.10
CA ILE A 444 19.70 20.92 0.50
C ILE A 444 21.09 21.45 0.19
N ALA A 445 21.28 22.03 -1.00
CA ALA A 445 22.58 22.63 -1.36
C ALA A 445 22.98 23.73 -0.36
N LYS A 446 22.03 24.58 0.04
CA LYS A 446 22.24 25.62 1.06
C LYS A 446 22.63 25.02 2.41
N MET A 447 21.86 24.03 2.94
CA MET A 447 22.17 23.37 4.21
C MET A 447 23.55 22.72 4.22
N LEU A 448 23.93 22.06 3.11
CA LEU A 448 25.27 21.48 2.97
C LEU A 448 26.36 22.53 2.96
N LEU A 449 26.18 23.65 2.23
CA LEU A 449 27.19 24.72 2.15
C LEU A 449 27.36 25.53 3.44
N GLU A 450 26.32 25.59 4.28
CA GLU A 450 26.37 26.21 5.60
C GLU A 450 27.04 25.31 6.68
N ARG A 451 27.25 23.99 6.38
CA ARG A 451 27.88 23.05 7.30
C ARG A 451 29.41 23.18 7.23
N GLU A 452 30.06 23.37 8.38
CA GLU A 452 31.52 23.34 8.47
C GLU A 452 32.12 22.04 7.94
N GLY A 453 33.22 22.11 7.21
CA GLY A 453 33.94 20.97 6.66
C GLY A 453 33.40 20.45 5.32
N VAL A 454 32.31 20.99 4.79
CA VAL A 454 31.88 20.67 3.41
C VAL A 454 32.85 21.26 2.40
N ASN A 455 33.30 20.41 1.46
CA ASN A 455 34.13 20.86 0.36
C ASN A 455 33.26 21.19 -0.88
N PRO A 456 33.00 22.48 -1.17
CA PRO A 456 32.10 22.88 -2.25
C PRO A 456 32.68 22.61 -3.64
N GLY A 457 33.99 22.45 -3.75
CA GLY A 457 34.71 22.16 -5.00
C GLY A 457 35.04 20.71 -5.25
N GLN A 458 34.62 19.80 -4.36
CA GLN A 458 34.96 18.38 -4.50
C GLN A 458 34.40 17.75 -5.77
N ALA A 459 35.32 17.35 -6.65
CA ALA A 459 34.99 16.74 -7.92
C ALA A 459 34.59 15.25 -7.77
N ASP A 460 33.75 14.77 -8.67
CA ASP A 460 33.44 13.34 -8.77
C ASP A 460 34.70 12.54 -9.18
N THR A 461 34.78 11.30 -8.66
CA THR A 461 35.98 10.46 -8.87
C THR A 461 36.11 9.89 -10.28
N LYS A 462 35.03 9.91 -11.07
CA LYS A 462 35.00 9.27 -12.40
C LYS A 462 35.39 10.22 -13.54
N TYR A 463 34.91 11.45 -13.47
CA TYR A 463 35.06 12.41 -14.57
C TYR A 463 35.59 13.77 -14.11
N GLY A 464 35.93 13.93 -12.83
CA GLY A 464 36.45 15.19 -12.30
C GLY A 464 35.46 16.35 -12.32
N ARG A 465 34.14 16.05 -12.25
CA ARG A 465 33.06 17.02 -12.34
C ARG A 465 32.71 17.55 -10.95
N THR A 466 32.75 18.85 -10.79
CA THR A 466 32.40 19.52 -9.53
C THR A 466 30.88 19.69 -9.36
N PRO A 467 30.38 20.00 -8.14
CA PRO A 467 29.01 20.42 -7.96
C PRO A 467 28.57 21.57 -8.87
N LEU A 468 29.47 22.56 -9.05
CA LEU A 468 29.26 23.69 -9.98
C LEU A 468 29.06 23.20 -11.43
N TRP A 469 29.90 22.27 -11.88
CA TRP A 469 29.76 21.67 -13.20
C TRP A 469 28.39 21.04 -13.40
N TRP A 470 27.91 20.28 -12.41
CA TRP A 470 26.59 19.62 -12.45
C TRP A 470 25.44 20.62 -12.45
N ALA A 471 25.48 21.65 -11.58
CA ALA A 471 24.48 22.71 -11.54
C ALA A 471 24.39 23.47 -12.85
N ALA A 472 25.56 23.80 -13.45
CA ALA A 472 25.65 24.53 -14.71
C ALA A 472 25.06 23.72 -15.89
N VAL A 473 25.40 22.43 -16.00
CA VAL A 473 24.88 21.55 -17.06
C VAL A 473 23.36 21.34 -16.93
N LYS A 474 22.83 21.34 -15.71
CA LYS A 474 21.41 21.07 -15.42
C LYS A 474 20.56 22.35 -15.41
N GLY A 475 21.15 23.54 -15.44
CA GLY A 475 20.44 24.80 -15.48
C GLY A 475 19.93 25.30 -14.12
N HIS A 476 20.55 24.86 -13.02
CA HIS A 476 20.13 25.23 -11.66
C HIS A 476 20.80 26.53 -11.20
N GLU A 477 20.26 27.69 -11.63
CA GLU A 477 20.84 29.03 -11.42
C GLU A 477 21.04 29.37 -9.94
N GLY A 478 20.08 29.03 -9.05
CA GLY A 478 20.20 29.29 -7.63
C GLY A 478 21.36 28.55 -6.98
N ILE A 479 21.61 27.29 -7.37
CA ILE A 479 22.75 26.51 -6.87
C ILE A 479 24.07 27.04 -7.44
N VAL A 480 24.09 27.40 -8.72
CA VAL A 480 25.30 28.04 -9.34
C VAL A 480 25.68 29.29 -8.56
N LYS A 481 24.73 30.18 -8.27
CA LYS A 481 24.97 31.40 -7.48
C LYS A 481 25.55 31.08 -6.11
N MET A 482 24.91 30.16 -5.35
CA MET A 482 25.39 29.74 -4.02
C MET A 482 26.81 29.18 -4.06
N LEU A 483 27.14 28.35 -5.06
CA LEU A 483 28.46 27.75 -5.20
C LEU A 483 29.54 28.79 -5.58
N LEU A 484 29.22 29.77 -6.44
CA LEU A 484 30.15 30.84 -6.80
C LEU A 484 30.45 31.81 -5.63
N GLU A 485 29.59 31.87 -4.62
CA GLU A 485 29.84 32.66 -3.40
C GLU A 485 30.78 31.95 -2.42
N GLN A 486 31.07 30.63 -2.61
CA GLN A 486 31.94 29.86 -1.72
C GLN A 486 33.44 30.00 -2.06
N GLU A 487 34.26 30.07 -1.02
CA GLU A 487 35.71 29.95 -1.17
C GLU A 487 36.09 28.53 -1.61
N GLY A 488 37.13 28.38 -2.43
CA GLY A 488 37.62 27.08 -2.90
C GLY A 488 36.88 26.47 -4.09
N VAL A 489 35.86 27.13 -4.63
CA VAL A 489 35.22 26.72 -5.89
C VAL A 489 35.99 27.26 -7.08
N ASN A 490 36.49 26.34 -7.92
CA ASN A 490 37.11 26.71 -9.18
C ASN A 490 36.05 26.75 -10.30
N PRO A 491 35.68 27.92 -10.84
CA PRO A 491 34.64 28.04 -11.86
C PRO A 491 35.09 27.50 -13.24
N ASP A 492 36.38 27.38 -13.48
CA ASP A 492 36.97 26.89 -14.73
C ASP A 492 37.39 25.41 -14.68
N GLN A 493 37.05 24.68 -13.62
CA GLN A 493 37.37 23.25 -13.52
C GLN A 493 36.74 22.46 -14.67
N ALA A 494 37.56 22.04 -15.61
CA ALA A 494 37.16 21.24 -16.74
C ALA A 494 36.93 19.77 -16.33
N ASP A 495 35.93 19.07 -16.97
CA ASP A 495 35.77 17.66 -16.79
C ASP A 495 36.89 16.84 -17.46
N ALA A 496 37.29 15.73 -16.84
CA ALA A 496 38.41 14.91 -17.31
C ALA A 496 38.08 14.13 -18.61
N ARG A 497 36.80 14.03 -19.00
CA ARG A 497 36.38 13.24 -20.16
C ARG A 497 36.45 14.03 -21.46
N TYR A 498 36.00 15.27 -21.42
CA TYR A 498 35.86 16.12 -22.62
C TYR A 498 36.72 17.40 -22.54
N GLY A 499 37.33 17.67 -21.38
CA GLY A 499 38.09 18.90 -21.16
C GLY A 499 37.21 20.15 -21.16
N ARG A 500 35.91 20.01 -20.82
CA ARG A 500 34.94 21.11 -20.91
C ARG A 500 34.64 21.71 -19.53
N THR A 501 34.63 23.02 -19.49
CA THR A 501 34.31 23.83 -18.30
C THR A 501 32.80 23.92 -18.06
N PRO A 502 32.37 24.31 -16.85
CA PRO A 502 30.97 24.64 -16.58
C PRO A 502 30.38 25.65 -17.55
N LEU A 503 31.17 26.69 -17.91
CA LEU A 503 30.77 27.72 -18.86
C LEU A 503 30.45 27.15 -20.25
N SER A 504 31.33 26.29 -20.78
CA SER A 504 31.15 25.73 -22.12
C SER A 504 29.93 24.81 -22.19
N TRP A 505 29.61 24.07 -21.10
CA TRP A 505 28.41 23.25 -21.02
C TRP A 505 27.12 24.08 -20.85
N ALA A 506 27.15 25.13 -20.01
CA ALA A 506 26.01 26.03 -19.83
C ALA A 506 25.65 26.72 -21.16
N ALA A 507 26.66 27.16 -21.93
CA ALA A 507 26.47 27.76 -23.25
C ALA A 507 25.85 26.74 -24.25
N GLU A 508 26.38 25.51 -24.31
CA GLU A 508 25.82 24.45 -25.18
C GLU A 508 24.37 24.13 -24.86
N LYS A 509 24.00 24.14 -23.58
CA LYS A 509 22.64 23.84 -23.12
C LYS A 509 21.71 25.05 -23.18
N GLY A 510 22.19 26.23 -23.51
CA GLY A 510 21.40 27.45 -23.64
C GLY A 510 21.01 28.10 -22.31
N HIS A 511 21.75 27.82 -21.22
CA HIS A 511 21.49 28.40 -19.90
C HIS A 511 22.06 29.81 -19.77
N ALA A 512 21.43 30.80 -20.43
CA ALA A 512 21.94 32.17 -20.56
C ALA A 512 22.22 32.87 -19.22
N GLY A 513 21.37 32.67 -18.20
CA GLY A 513 21.58 33.24 -16.86
C GLY A 513 22.85 32.70 -16.21
N ILE A 514 23.11 31.40 -16.33
CA ILE A 514 24.34 30.77 -15.80
C ILE A 514 25.57 31.25 -16.56
N VAL A 515 25.51 31.36 -17.89
CA VAL A 515 26.59 31.89 -18.71
C VAL A 515 26.97 33.29 -18.25
N LYS A 516 25.97 34.16 -18.03
CA LYS A 516 26.19 35.51 -17.52
C LYS A 516 26.88 35.49 -16.14
N MET A 517 26.36 34.73 -15.19
CA MET A 517 26.94 34.63 -13.84
C MET A 517 28.40 34.13 -13.85
N LEU A 518 28.73 33.16 -14.71
CA LEU A 518 30.08 32.64 -14.83
C LEU A 518 31.04 33.65 -15.47
N LEU A 519 30.62 34.41 -16.50
CA LEU A 519 31.43 35.42 -17.15
C LEU A 519 31.68 36.67 -16.28
N GLU A 520 30.79 36.97 -15.33
CA GLU A 520 30.97 38.08 -14.37
C GLU A 520 31.97 37.75 -13.25
N ARG A 521 32.44 36.49 -13.16
CA ARG A 521 33.39 36.06 -12.13
C ARG A 521 34.83 36.26 -12.60
N GLU A 522 35.67 36.89 -11.76
CA GLU A 522 37.11 37.00 -12.00
C GLU A 522 37.74 35.60 -12.10
N GLY A 523 38.63 35.41 -13.09
CA GLY A 523 39.38 34.17 -13.32
C GLY A 523 38.66 33.13 -14.20
N VAL A 524 37.47 33.44 -14.73
CA VAL A 524 36.82 32.58 -15.74
C VAL A 524 37.36 32.94 -17.13
N SER A 525 37.99 31.97 -17.78
CA SER A 525 38.46 32.14 -19.16
C SER A 525 37.29 32.02 -20.14
N PRO A 526 37.03 33.05 -20.96
CA PRO A 526 36.03 32.96 -22.00
C PRO A 526 36.44 32.05 -23.17
N ASP A 527 37.63 31.42 -23.09
CA ASP A 527 38.12 30.52 -24.12
C ASP A 527 37.18 29.30 -24.29
N LEU A 528 36.37 29.38 -25.34
CA LEU A 528 35.47 28.34 -25.84
C LEU A 528 36.24 27.15 -26.46
N CYS A 529 37.49 26.90 -26.09
CA CYS A 529 38.37 25.89 -26.70
C CYS A 529 37.86 24.43 -26.67
N GLY A 530 36.76 24.16 -26.00
CA GLY A 530 36.06 22.86 -26.13
C GLY A 530 35.33 22.68 -27.48
N TRP A 531 34.96 23.77 -28.16
CA TRP A 531 34.14 23.70 -29.39
C TRP A 531 34.97 23.39 -30.65
N LEU A 532 36.25 23.80 -30.70
CA LEU A 532 37.09 23.61 -31.87
C LEU A 532 37.67 22.20 -32.04
N ARG A 533 37.69 21.38 -31.00
CA ARG A 533 38.16 19.98 -31.07
C ARG A 533 37.14 18.94 -31.51
N VAL A 534 35.86 19.23 -31.46
CA VAL A 534 34.77 18.29 -31.86
C VAL A 534 34.34 18.53 -33.30
N GLY A 535 34.47 19.75 -33.83
CA GLY A 535 34.12 20.07 -35.22
C GLY A 535 35.17 19.66 -36.27
N MET A 536 36.29 19.07 -35.88
CA MET A 536 37.34 18.57 -36.82
C MET A 536 37.44 17.04 -36.87
N ARG A 537 36.45 16.31 -36.39
CA ARG A 537 36.37 14.82 -36.49
C ARG A 537 35.07 14.36 -37.11
N GLU A 538 34.48 15.12 -38.04
CA GLU A 538 33.53 14.60 -39.04
C GLU A 538 34.08 14.84 -40.43
#